data_1879e02e79c7750c57ef7693ffc919da
#
_entry.id   1879e02e79c7750c57ef7693ffc919da
#
_cell.length_a   1.000
_cell.length_b   1.000
_cell.length_c   1.000
_cell.angle_alpha   90.00
_cell.angle_beta   90.00
_cell.angle_gamma   90.00
#
_symmetry.space_group_name_H-M   'P 1'
#
loop_
_entity.id
_entity.type
_entity.pdbx_description
1 polymer ?
#
loop_
_entity_poly.entity_id
_entity_poly.type
_entity_poly.pdbx_seq_one_letter_code
_entity_poly.pdbx_strand_id
1 'polypeptide(L)'
;PYTTLFRSSGDKSAKGDFKELLEKFGENKFIGYEELKSKSKILALLDEEFKNVDSLDAGKEGWVMFDVTPFYAQSGGQCGDSGKIVGKANVLDTQKFHGLNLSLVKTNAALKVGDEVELEVGSDRAETARHHSATHLLHAALRSVLGTHIAQAGSNVEADRLRFDFSHPKALTSEEISKVENLVNEWILTGANAKTQVMELEEAKKSGAIALFNEKYADKVRVVSFGDVSKELCGGTHVKNIDEIGSFFITKESGVSAGVRRIEAVCSRAALNLARSFRAELEELKDELKSTEPLNAVKKLKGEIKGLKDKLKNAKSSGELAFINVN
;
A
#
# COMPACT_ATOMS: atom_id res chain seq x y z
N PRO A 1 -20.89 14.43 -2.04
CA PRO A 1 -21.52 13.24 -2.64
C PRO A 1 -20.55 12.09 -2.96
N TYR A 2 -19.23 12.26 -2.85
CA TYR A 2 -18.27 11.19 -3.14
C TYR A 2 -17.90 10.33 -1.92
N THR A 3 -18.21 10.76 -0.72
CA THR A 3 -17.85 10.09 0.53
C THR A 3 -18.72 8.88 0.85
N THR A 4 -19.92 8.78 0.28
CA THR A 4 -20.88 7.69 0.51
C THR A 4 -20.71 6.49 -0.43
N LEU A 5 -19.75 6.54 -1.37
CA LEU A 5 -19.59 5.51 -2.43
C LEU A 5 -19.05 4.16 -1.90
N PHE A 6 -18.50 4.13 -0.69
CA PHE A 6 -17.95 2.92 -0.08
C PHE A 6 -18.31 2.86 1.40
N ARG A 7 -19.22 1.97 1.78
CA ARG A 7 -19.25 1.43 3.14
C ARG A 7 -18.21 0.30 3.17
N SER A 8 -16.94 0.68 3.26
CA SER A 8 -15.86 -0.27 3.21
C SER A 8 -15.51 -0.83 4.58
N SER A 9 -14.80 -1.95 4.54
CA SER A 9 -14.14 -2.64 5.65
C SER A 9 -13.18 -1.77 6.51
N GLY A 10 -13.07 -0.48 6.24
CA GLY A 10 -12.24 0.48 6.99
C GLY A 10 -12.99 1.30 8.03
N ASP A 11 -14.33 1.16 8.13
CA ASP A 11 -15.10 1.91 9.13
C ASP A 11 -14.88 1.31 10.52
N LYS A 12 -14.17 2.04 11.39
CA LYS A 12 -13.81 1.58 12.72
C LYS A 12 -15.01 1.72 13.68
N SER A 13 -15.31 0.66 14.40
CA SER A 13 -16.26 0.67 15.50
C SER A 13 -15.56 1.10 16.80
N ALA A 14 -15.34 2.39 16.99
CA ALA A 14 -14.96 2.94 18.29
C ALA A 14 -16.22 3.39 19.06
N LYS A 15 -16.13 3.39 20.39
CA LYS A 15 -17.15 4.04 21.22
C LYS A 15 -16.77 5.51 21.34
N GLY A 16 -17.68 6.41 20.98
CA GLY A 16 -17.46 7.85 21.02
C GLY A 16 -18.68 8.63 20.56
N ASP A 17 -18.57 9.95 20.51
CA ASP A 17 -19.67 10.88 20.22
C ASP A 17 -19.98 11.01 18.71
N PHE A 18 -19.65 9.99 17.90
CA PHE A 18 -19.75 10.02 16.43
C PHE A 18 -21.20 10.21 15.93
N LYS A 19 -22.17 9.60 16.62
CA LYS A 19 -23.59 9.72 16.24
C LYS A 19 -24.09 11.15 16.37
N GLU A 20 -23.73 11.81 17.46
CA GLU A 20 -24.05 13.20 17.70
C GLU A 20 -23.43 14.12 16.65
N LEU A 21 -22.15 13.88 16.30
CA LEU A 21 -21.45 14.62 15.26
C LEU A 21 -22.08 14.43 13.88
N LEU A 22 -22.46 13.20 13.54
CA LEU A 22 -23.12 12.88 12.28
C LEU A 22 -24.51 13.52 12.19
N GLU A 23 -25.29 13.52 13.27
CA GLU A 23 -26.61 14.17 13.33
C GLU A 23 -26.50 15.70 13.22
N LYS A 24 -25.44 16.30 13.81
CA LYS A 24 -25.25 17.75 13.86
C LYS A 24 -24.66 18.33 12.57
N PHE A 25 -23.68 17.64 11.98
CA PHE A 25 -22.89 18.18 10.88
C PHE A 25 -23.04 17.40 9.56
N GLY A 26 -23.58 16.18 9.61
CA GLY A 26 -23.55 15.27 8.47
C GLY A 26 -22.14 14.74 8.18
N GLU A 27 -22.00 14.09 7.04
CA GLU A 27 -20.67 13.65 6.56
C GLU A 27 -19.86 14.85 6.07
N ASN A 28 -18.60 14.92 6.44
CA ASN A 28 -17.70 15.98 5.98
C ASN A 28 -17.22 15.73 4.53
N LYS A 29 -16.98 16.82 3.81
CA LYS A 29 -16.66 16.78 2.39
C LYS A 29 -15.19 16.44 2.14
N PHE A 30 -14.92 15.35 1.42
CA PHE A 30 -13.59 15.01 0.92
C PHE A 30 -13.35 15.62 -0.46
N ILE A 31 -12.25 16.36 -0.62
CA ILE A 31 -11.82 16.99 -1.87
C ILE A 31 -10.47 16.51 -2.39
N GLY A 32 -9.82 15.61 -1.65
CA GLY A 32 -8.42 15.19 -1.86
C GLY A 32 -8.17 14.33 -3.10
N TYR A 33 -9.12 14.16 -4.01
CA TYR A 33 -8.85 13.62 -5.33
C TYR A 33 -8.15 14.63 -6.24
N GLU A 34 -8.49 15.92 -6.10
CA GLU A 34 -7.98 17.00 -6.95
C GLU A 34 -7.12 17.98 -6.17
N GLU A 35 -7.43 18.21 -4.89
CA GLU A 35 -6.82 19.25 -4.07
C GLU A 35 -6.04 18.61 -2.89
N LEU A 36 -4.75 18.91 -2.80
CA LEU A 36 -3.89 18.46 -1.69
C LEU A 36 -3.75 19.52 -0.59
N LYS A 37 -4.36 20.69 -0.78
CA LYS A 37 -4.41 21.80 0.18
C LYS A 37 -5.82 22.35 0.22
N SER A 38 -6.25 22.81 1.39
CA SER A 38 -7.52 23.50 1.54
C SER A 38 -7.50 24.51 2.68
N LYS A 39 -8.37 25.50 2.62
CA LYS A 39 -8.85 26.25 3.79
C LYS A 39 -10.08 25.51 4.31
N SER A 40 -10.12 25.28 5.61
CA SER A 40 -11.14 24.43 6.23
C SER A 40 -11.47 24.96 7.61
N LYS A 41 -12.69 24.70 8.07
CA LYS A 41 -13.16 25.03 9.40
C LYS A 41 -13.16 23.78 10.29
N ILE A 42 -12.67 23.89 11.52
CA ILE A 42 -12.77 22.85 12.52
C ILE A 42 -14.23 22.78 13.02
N LEU A 43 -14.92 21.69 12.71
CA LEU A 43 -16.31 21.46 13.14
C LEU A 43 -16.37 20.84 14.54
N ALA A 44 -15.45 19.92 14.84
CA ALA A 44 -15.37 19.24 16.13
C ALA A 44 -13.93 18.85 16.45
N LEU A 45 -13.66 18.77 17.74
CA LEU A 45 -12.44 18.22 18.32
C LEU A 45 -12.84 17.11 19.30
N LEU A 46 -12.09 16.00 19.27
CA LEU A 46 -12.27 14.91 20.21
C LEU A 46 -10.93 14.58 20.86
N ASP A 47 -10.97 14.17 22.10
CA ASP A 47 -9.79 13.67 22.82
C ASP A 47 -9.40 12.25 22.32
N GLU A 48 -8.39 11.65 22.96
CA GLU A 48 -7.92 10.30 22.64
C GLU A 48 -8.97 9.21 22.93
N GLU A 49 -9.97 9.50 23.77
CA GLU A 49 -11.09 8.62 24.10
C GLU A 49 -12.33 8.87 23.22
N PHE A 50 -12.21 9.71 22.18
CA PHE A 50 -13.28 10.12 21.27
C PHE A 50 -14.42 10.89 21.95
N LYS A 51 -14.16 11.64 23.00
CA LYS A 51 -15.12 12.55 23.63
C LYS A 51 -14.96 13.96 23.06
N ASN A 52 -16.06 14.63 22.80
CA ASN A 52 -16.07 16.01 22.35
C ASN A 52 -15.37 16.95 23.34
N VAL A 53 -14.50 17.81 22.82
CA VAL A 53 -13.82 18.87 23.57
C VAL A 53 -13.88 20.18 22.80
N ASP A 54 -13.86 21.32 23.49
CA ASP A 54 -13.90 22.64 22.84
C ASP A 54 -12.53 23.07 22.30
N SER A 55 -11.45 22.51 22.86
CA SER A 55 -10.08 22.83 22.46
C SER A 55 -9.12 21.65 22.70
N LEU A 56 -8.02 21.64 21.92
CA LEU A 56 -6.86 20.81 22.17
C LEU A 56 -5.66 21.74 22.38
N ASP A 57 -5.06 21.68 23.57
CA ASP A 57 -3.88 22.47 23.91
C ASP A 57 -2.63 22.01 23.14
N ALA A 58 -1.60 22.85 23.09
CA ALA A 58 -0.34 22.51 22.46
C ALA A 58 0.31 21.27 23.11
N GLY A 59 0.86 20.38 22.27
CA GLY A 59 1.47 19.10 22.66
C GLY A 59 0.49 17.95 22.88
N LYS A 60 -0.82 18.17 22.74
CA LYS A 60 -1.84 17.14 22.88
C LYS A 60 -2.09 16.38 21.58
N GLU A 61 -2.54 15.15 21.71
CA GLU A 61 -3.10 14.37 20.61
C GLU A 61 -4.63 14.38 20.70
N GLY A 62 -5.29 14.23 19.56
CA GLY A 62 -6.76 14.19 19.50
C GLY A 62 -7.21 14.10 18.05
N TRP A 63 -8.53 14.01 17.87
CA TRP A 63 -9.15 13.87 16.55
C TRP A 63 -9.84 15.16 16.13
N VAL A 64 -9.70 15.48 14.88
CA VAL A 64 -10.27 16.71 14.28
C VAL A 64 -11.22 16.34 13.15
N MET A 65 -12.42 16.91 13.20
CA MET A 65 -13.39 16.91 12.11
C MET A 65 -13.34 18.27 11.40
N PHE A 66 -13.08 18.27 10.11
CA PHE A 66 -13.13 19.45 9.26
C PHE A 66 -14.44 19.47 8.45
N ASP A 67 -14.94 20.62 8.07
CA ASP A 67 -16.06 20.76 7.13
C ASP A 67 -15.68 20.23 5.73
N VAL A 68 -14.48 20.61 5.28
CA VAL A 68 -13.87 20.16 4.03
C VAL A 68 -12.48 19.61 4.35
N THR A 69 -12.13 18.46 3.80
CA THR A 69 -10.83 17.85 4.04
C THR A 69 -10.17 17.34 2.76
N PRO A 70 -8.86 17.61 2.54
CA PRO A 70 -8.09 17.00 1.48
C PRO A 70 -7.51 15.64 1.91
N PHE A 71 -7.60 15.28 3.21
CA PHE A 71 -7.04 14.03 3.74
C PHE A 71 -7.94 12.85 3.42
N TYR A 72 -7.37 11.84 2.77
CA TYR A 72 -8.04 10.56 2.52
C TYR A 72 -8.15 9.77 3.84
N ALA A 73 -9.34 9.41 4.22
CA ALA A 73 -9.56 8.53 5.36
C ALA A 73 -9.38 7.06 4.93
N GLN A 74 -8.67 6.28 5.73
CA GLN A 74 -8.37 4.88 5.47
C GLN A 74 -9.62 4.12 5.02
N SER A 75 -9.55 3.53 3.83
CA SER A 75 -10.67 2.81 3.22
C SER A 75 -10.19 1.96 2.04
N GLY A 76 -10.89 0.85 1.74
CA GLY A 76 -10.64 0.04 0.55
C GLY A 76 -9.21 -0.54 0.48
N GLY A 77 -8.55 -0.73 1.62
CA GLY A 77 -7.18 -1.21 1.71
C GLY A 77 -6.10 -0.12 1.59
N GLN A 78 -6.46 1.12 1.23
CA GLN A 78 -5.51 2.24 1.24
C GLN A 78 -5.43 2.86 2.64
N CYS A 79 -4.21 3.10 3.14
CA CYS A 79 -3.96 3.82 4.40
C CYS A 79 -4.53 5.24 4.37
N GLY A 80 -4.79 5.79 5.57
CA GLY A 80 -5.15 7.19 5.74
C GLY A 80 -3.98 8.13 5.43
N ASP A 81 -4.30 9.38 5.14
CA ASP A 81 -3.29 10.39 4.93
C ASP A 81 -2.75 10.95 6.23
N SER A 82 -1.48 11.25 6.18
CA SER A 82 -0.78 12.17 7.06
C SER A 82 -0.62 13.55 6.42
N GLY A 83 -0.20 14.54 7.20
CA GLY A 83 0.06 15.89 6.71
C GLY A 83 0.16 16.91 7.82
N LYS A 84 -0.38 18.10 7.59
CA LYS A 84 -0.32 19.16 8.61
C LYS A 84 -1.52 20.11 8.56
N ILE A 85 -1.86 20.64 9.73
CA ILE A 85 -2.57 21.91 9.89
C ILE A 85 -1.48 22.97 9.98
N VAL A 86 -1.36 23.80 8.95
CA VAL A 86 -0.23 24.72 8.76
C VAL A 86 -0.02 25.59 9.99
N GLY A 87 1.18 25.53 10.57
CA GLY A 87 1.56 26.30 11.75
C GLY A 87 0.93 25.85 13.09
N LYS A 88 0.00 24.84 13.09
CA LYS A 88 -0.75 24.48 14.30
C LYS A 88 -0.59 23.02 14.73
N ALA A 89 -0.56 22.05 13.82
CA ALA A 89 -0.49 20.64 14.19
C ALA A 89 0.08 19.76 13.05
N ASN A 90 0.60 18.60 13.42
CA ASN A 90 0.85 17.50 12.48
C ASN A 90 -0.38 16.59 12.44
N VAL A 91 -0.84 16.23 11.24
CA VAL A 91 -1.81 15.18 11.01
C VAL A 91 -1.03 13.87 10.89
N LEU A 92 -1.28 12.95 11.82
CA LEU A 92 -0.55 11.68 11.93
C LEU A 92 -1.22 10.59 11.09
N ASP A 93 -2.56 10.61 11.02
CA ASP A 93 -3.38 9.63 10.30
C ASP A 93 -4.78 10.21 10.05
N THR A 94 -5.50 9.64 9.11
CA THR A 94 -6.91 9.97 8.86
C THR A 94 -7.73 8.69 8.73
N GLN A 95 -8.76 8.57 9.55
CA GLN A 95 -9.57 7.37 9.68
C GLN A 95 -11.04 7.67 9.43
N LYS A 96 -11.79 6.64 9.03
CA LYS A 96 -13.22 6.72 8.86
C LYS A 96 -13.94 6.09 10.06
N PHE A 97 -14.80 6.86 10.72
CA PHE A 97 -15.63 6.42 11.84
C PHE A 97 -17.10 6.74 11.54
N HIS A 98 -17.94 5.72 11.41
CA HIS A 98 -19.37 5.87 11.15
C HIS A 98 -19.72 6.83 10.01
N GLY A 99 -18.88 6.87 8.95
CA GLY A 99 -19.04 7.78 7.81
C GLY A 99 -18.27 9.09 7.92
N LEU A 100 -17.82 9.48 9.12
CA LEU A 100 -17.03 10.70 9.35
C LEU A 100 -15.56 10.48 9.05
N ASN A 101 -14.92 11.40 8.31
CA ASN A 101 -13.47 11.41 8.14
C ASN A 101 -12.86 12.25 9.26
N LEU A 102 -12.13 11.60 10.16
CA LEU A 102 -11.47 12.23 11.30
C LEU A 102 -9.96 12.11 11.15
N SER A 103 -9.25 13.22 11.37
CA SER A 103 -7.80 13.27 11.34
C SER A 103 -7.24 13.24 12.75
N LEU A 104 -6.38 12.25 13.06
CA LEU A 104 -5.58 12.21 14.29
C LEU A 104 -4.48 13.25 14.19
N VAL A 105 -4.42 14.15 15.13
CA VAL A 105 -3.43 15.24 15.13
C VAL A 105 -2.59 15.22 16.40
N LYS A 106 -1.35 15.72 16.25
CA LYS A 106 -0.50 16.15 17.36
C LYS A 106 -0.31 17.65 17.25
N THR A 107 -0.81 18.39 18.24
CA THR A 107 -0.84 19.85 18.22
C THR A 107 0.53 20.45 18.55
N ASN A 108 0.93 21.51 17.82
CA ASN A 108 2.05 22.37 18.14
C ASN A 108 1.57 23.69 18.77
N ALA A 109 0.33 24.06 18.50
CA ALA A 109 -0.37 25.21 19.07
C ALA A 109 -1.80 24.81 19.39
N ALA A 110 -2.48 25.54 20.26
CA ALA A 110 -3.86 25.24 20.60
C ALA A 110 -4.78 25.30 19.36
N LEU A 111 -5.71 24.33 19.29
CA LEU A 111 -6.79 24.28 18.32
C LEU A 111 -8.13 24.47 19.06
N LYS A 112 -9.06 25.17 18.44
CA LYS A 112 -10.41 25.38 18.96
C LYS A 112 -11.47 25.05 17.92
N VAL A 113 -12.61 24.59 18.38
CA VAL A 113 -13.78 24.42 17.52
C VAL A 113 -14.14 25.79 16.91
N GLY A 114 -14.36 25.77 15.59
CA GLY A 114 -14.65 26.99 14.82
C GLY A 114 -13.44 27.68 14.21
N ASP A 115 -12.20 27.29 14.55
CA ASP A 115 -11.00 27.81 13.92
C ASP A 115 -11.01 27.58 12.40
N GLU A 116 -10.62 28.61 11.65
CA GLU A 116 -10.26 28.48 10.24
C GLU A 116 -8.78 28.11 10.13
N VAL A 117 -8.46 27.09 9.38
CA VAL A 117 -7.12 26.51 9.27
C VAL A 117 -6.78 26.18 7.81
N GLU A 118 -5.50 26.16 7.50
CA GLU A 118 -4.99 25.65 6.24
C GLU A 118 -4.50 24.22 6.44
N LEU A 119 -4.97 23.33 5.56
CA LEU A 119 -4.62 21.90 5.55
C LEU A 119 -3.68 21.62 4.38
N GLU A 120 -2.68 20.79 4.59
CA GLU A 120 -1.76 20.32 3.56
C GLU A 120 -1.47 18.83 3.73
N VAL A 121 -1.79 18.05 2.68
CA VAL A 121 -1.53 16.60 2.65
C VAL A 121 -0.03 16.33 2.56
N GLY A 122 0.44 15.30 3.27
CA GLY A 122 1.83 14.87 3.27
C GLY A 122 2.28 14.29 1.92
N SER A 123 3.59 14.26 1.71
CA SER A 123 4.22 13.76 0.48
C SER A 123 3.95 12.28 0.21
N ASP A 124 3.63 11.52 1.26
CA ASP A 124 3.40 10.07 1.17
C ASP A 124 2.17 9.71 0.33
N ARG A 125 1.19 10.64 0.21
CA ARG A 125 0.03 10.48 -0.67
C ARG A 125 0.42 10.14 -2.11
N ALA A 126 1.44 10.78 -2.65
CA ALA A 126 1.86 10.52 -4.03
C ALA A 126 2.40 9.09 -4.18
N GLU A 127 3.21 8.62 -3.22
CA GLU A 127 3.73 7.25 -3.23
C GLU A 127 2.61 6.23 -2.99
N THR A 128 1.67 6.53 -2.07
CA THR A 128 0.48 5.68 -1.83
C THR A 128 -0.38 5.56 -3.10
N ALA A 129 -0.61 6.66 -3.82
CA ALA A 129 -1.36 6.65 -5.09
C ALA A 129 -0.67 5.80 -6.17
N ARG A 130 0.67 5.80 -6.25
CA ARG A 130 1.47 4.94 -7.13
C ARG A 130 1.29 3.48 -6.78
N HIS A 131 1.45 3.11 -5.51
CA HIS A 131 1.24 1.75 -5.04
C HIS A 131 -0.20 1.27 -5.24
N HIS A 132 -1.19 2.16 -5.05
CA HIS A 132 -2.59 1.80 -5.28
C HIS A 132 -2.86 1.53 -6.77
N SER A 133 -2.34 2.36 -7.64
CA SER A 133 -2.47 2.15 -9.09
C SER A 133 -1.73 0.89 -9.54
N ALA A 134 -0.54 0.62 -8.99
CA ALA A 134 0.19 -0.62 -9.21
C ALA A 134 -0.59 -1.86 -8.74
N THR A 135 -1.40 -1.75 -7.67
CA THR A 135 -2.26 -2.83 -7.17
C THR A 135 -3.31 -3.24 -8.22
N HIS A 136 -3.91 -2.27 -8.91
CA HIS A 136 -4.85 -2.55 -10.00
C HIS A 136 -4.18 -3.24 -11.19
N LEU A 137 -2.97 -2.78 -11.59
CA LEU A 137 -2.21 -3.45 -12.64
C LEU A 137 -1.79 -4.86 -12.23
N LEU A 138 -1.37 -5.06 -10.98
CA LEU A 138 -1.04 -6.38 -10.43
C LEU A 138 -2.26 -7.31 -10.48
N HIS A 139 -3.43 -6.85 -10.07
CA HIS A 139 -4.66 -7.64 -10.14
C HIS A 139 -4.97 -8.06 -11.58
N ALA A 140 -4.90 -7.14 -12.52
CA ALA A 140 -5.10 -7.42 -13.94
C ALA A 140 -4.06 -8.42 -14.49
N ALA A 141 -2.77 -8.28 -14.12
CA ALA A 141 -1.70 -9.17 -14.54
C ALA A 141 -1.88 -10.59 -13.98
N LEU A 142 -2.24 -10.71 -12.71
CA LEU A 142 -2.56 -12.01 -12.11
C LEU A 142 -3.73 -12.68 -12.82
N ARG A 143 -4.78 -11.97 -13.17
CA ARG A 143 -5.91 -12.50 -13.94
C ARG A 143 -5.50 -12.92 -15.35
N SER A 144 -4.61 -12.16 -15.99
CA SER A 144 -4.09 -12.47 -17.33
C SER A 144 -3.22 -13.74 -17.35
N VAL A 145 -2.35 -13.90 -16.33
CA VAL A 145 -1.38 -15.01 -16.28
C VAL A 145 -1.96 -16.28 -15.68
N LEU A 146 -2.78 -16.15 -14.62
CA LEU A 146 -3.28 -17.29 -13.84
C LEU A 146 -4.74 -17.65 -14.17
N GLY A 147 -5.49 -16.71 -14.74
CA GLY A 147 -6.89 -16.92 -15.13
C GLY A 147 -7.89 -16.05 -14.38
N THR A 148 -9.12 -16.03 -14.91
CA THR A 148 -10.20 -15.13 -14.45
C THR A 148 -10.78 -15.49 -13.07
N HIS A 149 -10.40 -16.63 -12.49
CA HIS A 149 -10.78 -17.04 -11.13
C HIS A 149 -10.10 -16.21 -10.05
N ILE A 150 -9.05 -15.46 -10.40
CA ILE A 150 -8.37 -14.56 -9.48
C ILE A 150 -9.34 -13.44 -9.06
N ALA A 151 -9.56 -13.36 -7.76
CA ALA A 151 -10.38 -12.34 -7.12
C ALA A 151 -9.64 -11.80 -5.87
N GLN A 152 -9.77 -10.52 -5.61
CA GLN A 152 -9.19 -9.91 -4.42
C GLN A 152 -9.85 -10.48 -3.16
N ALA A 153 -9.02 -10.95 -2.22
CA ALA A 153 -9.41 -11.38 -0.89
C ALA A 153 -9.05 -10.35 0.19
N GLY A 154 -8.08 -9.48 -0.10
CA GLY A 154 -7.65 -8.39 0.78
C GLY A 154 -6.62 -7.51 0.08
N SER A 155 -6.45 -6.29 0.60
CA SER A 155 -5.44 -5.36 0.12
C SER A 155 -4.94 -4.49 1.27
N ASN A 156 -3.68 -4.08 1.20
CA ASN A 156 -3.11 -3.04 2.04
C ASN A 156 -2.14 -2.23 1.18
N VAL A 157 -2.38 -0.92 1.10
CA VAL A 157 -1.61 0.00 0.26
C VAL A 157 -1.08 1.13 1.13
N GLU A 158 0.24 1.23 1.21
CA GLU A 158 1.00 2.20 1.96
C GLU A 158 1.94 2.98 1.03
N ALA A 159 2.64 3.97 1.55
CA ALA A 159 3.56 4.78 0.74
C ALA A 159 4.83 4.02 0.30
N ASP A 160 5.22 2.99 1.03
CA ASP A 160 6.46 2.24 0.81
C ASP A 160 6.25 0.84 0.23
N ARG A 161 5.00 0.35 0.19
CA ARG A 161 4.66 -1.00 -0.29
C ARG A 161 3.18 -1.15 -0.62
N LEU A 162 2.89 -2.21 -1.34
CA LEU A 162 1.54 -2.77 -1.44
C LEU A 162 1.53 -4.24 -1.05
N ARG A 163 0.38 -4.70 -0.56
CA ARG A 163 0.06 -6.09 -0.29
C ARG A 163 -1.27 -6.43 -0.93
N PHE A 164 -1.29 -7.51 -1.68
CA PHE A 164 -2.48 -7.99 -2.39
C PHE A 164 -2.72 -9.46 -2.07
N ASP A 165 -3.86 -9.76 -1.45
CA ASP A 165 -4.32 -11.10 -1.14
C ASP A 165 -5.36 -11.51 -2.17
N PHE A 166 -5.23 -12.70 -2.76
CA PHE A 166 -6.09 -13.13 -3.85
C PHE A 166 -6.40 -14.62 -3.78
N SER A 167 -7.53 -15.01 -4.38
CA SER A 167 -7.96 -16.41 -4.49
C SER A 167 -7.07 -17.18 -5.47
N HIS A 168 -6.30 -18.16 -4.96
CA HIS A 168 -5.55 -19.11 -5.78
C HIS A 168 -5.17 -20.35 -4.97
N PRO A 169 -5.32 -21.58 -5.54
CA PRO A 169 -5.20 -22.81 -4.76
C PRO A 169 -3.76 -23.24 -4.46
N LYS A 170 -2.76 -22.77 -5.19
CA LYS A 170 -1.35 -23.20 -5.08
C LYS A 170 -0.37 -22.02 -5.09
N ALA A 171 0.86 -22.26 -4.63
CA ALA A 171 1.95 -21.29 -4.76
C ALA A 171 2.25 -20.98 -6.24
N LEU A 172 2.59 -19.74 -6.52
CA LEU A 172 3.06 -19.33 -7.84
C LEU A 172 4.47 -19.87 -8.08
N THR A 173 4.74 -20.30 -9.31
CA THR A 173 6.10 -20.61 -9.75
C THR A 173 6.90 -19.34 -9.97
N SER A 174 8.22 -19.44 -9.94
CA SER A 174 9.11 -18.30 -10.26
C SER A 174 8.86 -17.74 -11.67
N GLU A 175 8.46 -18.61 -12.62
CA GLU A 175 8.11 -18.21 -13.98
C GLU A 175 6.80 -17.41 -14.02
N GLU A 176 5.76 -17.84 -13.27
CA GLU A 176 4.50 -17.12 -13.16
C GLU A 176 4.71 -15.75 -12.50
N ILE A 177 5.50 -15.68 -11.41
CA ILE A 177 5.86 -14.42 -10.76
C ILE A 177 6.56 -13.48 -11.73
N SER A 178 7.57 -13.96 -12.46
CA SER A 178 8.30 -13.15 -13.45
C SER A 178 7.39 -12.67 -14.58
N LYS A 179 6.46 -13.49 -15.06
CA LYS A 179 5.48 -13.09 -16.09
C LYS A 179 4.56 -11.98 -15.59
N VAL A 180 4.05 -12.11 -14.36
CA VAL A 180 3.19 -11.08 -13.75
C VAL A 180 3.95 -9.78 -13.59
N GLU A 181 5.16 -9.81 -13.02
CA GLU A 181 6.00 -8.63 -12.82
C GLU A 181 6.36 -7.94 -14.14
N ASN A 182 6.77 -8.70 -15.14
CA ASN A 182 7.10 -8.16 -16.46
C ASN A 182 5.87 -7.50 -17.10
N LEU A 183 4.71 -8.14 -17.04
CA LEU A 183 3.49 -7.62 -17.64
C LEU A 183 3.05 -6.30 -17.00
N VAL A 184 3.15 -6.18 -15.67
CA VAL A 184 2.89 -4.92 -14.97
C VAL A 184 3.84 -3.82 -15.45
N ASN A 185 5.14 -4.11 -15.54
CA ASN A 185 6.13 -3.13 -15.99
C ASN A 185 5.94 -2.75 -17.48
N GLU A 186 5.59 -3.70 -18.36
CA GLU A 186 5.23 -3.43 -19.74
C GLU A 186 4.07 -2.46 -19.86
N TRP A 187 3.01 -2.65 -19.07
CA TRP A 187 1.87 -1.74 -19.05
C TRP A 187 2.25 -0.35 -18.52
N ILE A 188 3.04 -0.26 -17.46
CA ILE A 188 3.55 1.02 -16.94
C ILE A 188 4.24 1.82 -18.06
N LEU A 189 5.06 1.16 -18.86
CA LEU A 189 5.80 1.80 -19.98
C LEU A 189 4.87 2.30 -21.10
N THR A 190 3.62 1.86 -21.19
CA THR A 190 2.67 2.40 -22.17
C THR A 190 2.26 3.83 -21.89
N GLY A 191 2.36 4.30 -20.64
CA GLY A 191 1.95 5.63 -20.24
C GLY A 191 0.46 5.89 -20.41
N ALA A 192 -0.39 4.88 -20.21
CA ALA A 192 -1.85 5.06 -20.35
C ALA A 192 -2.41 5.99 -19.26
N ASN A 193 -3.32 6.87 -19.64
CA ASN A 193 -3.98 7.77 -18.72
C ASN A 193 -5.00 7.02 -17.86
N ALA A 194 -5.04 7.36 -16.57
CA ALA A 194 -6.12 6.97 -15.69
C ALA A 194 -7.40 7.74 -16.03
N LYS A 195 -8.53 7.04 -16.09
CA LYS A 195 -9.85 7.64 -16.23
C LYS A 195 -10.70 7.30 -15.02
N THR A 196 -11.32 8.32 -14.45
CA THR A 196 -12.25 8.17 -13.33
C THR A 196 -13.63 8.62 -13.77
N GLN A 197 -14.64 7.80 -13.49
CA GLN A 197 -16.04 8.10 -13.80
C GLN A 197 -16.92 7.73 -12.62
N VAL A 198 -17.96 8.50 -12.37
CA VAL A 198 -19.03 8.15 -11.42
C VAL A 198 -20.26 7.78 -12.23
N MET A 199 -20.80 6.60 -11.98
CA MET A 199 -21.94 6.07 -12.72
C MET A 199 -22.80 5.18 -11.81
N GLU A 200 -23.98 4.81 -12.29
CA GLU A 200 -24.84 3.83 -11.60
C GLU A 200 -24.15 2.47 -11.50
N LEU A 201 -24.34 1.76 -10.39
CA LEU A 201 -23.70 0.46 -10.13
C LEU A 201 -23.96 -0.56 -11.24
N GLU A 202 -25.20 -0.62 -11.72
CA GLU A 202 -25.57 -1.55 -12.79
C GLU A 202 -24.94 -1.18 -14.15
N GLU A 203 -24.74 0.10 -14.41
CA GLU A 203 -23.99 0.58 -15.58
C GLU A 203 -22.52 0.19 -15.47
N ALA A 204 -21.91 0.40 -14.31
CA ALA A 204 -20.53 0.01 -14.05
C ALA A 204 -20.30 -1.50 -14.28
N LYS A 205 -21.17 -2.35 -13.76
CA LYS A 205 -21.12 -3.80 -14.00
C LYS A 205 -21.24 -4.17 -15.48
N LYS A 206 -22.21 -3.56 -16.19
CA LYS A 206 -22.41 -3.78 -17.63
C LYS A 206 -21.19 -3.32 -18.45
N SER A 207 -20.47 -2.31 -17.98
CA SER A 207 -19.27 -1.81 -18.65
C SER A 207 -18.02 -2.69 -18.43
N GLY A 208 -18.16 -3.83 -17.71
CA GLY A 208 -17.07 -4.75 -17.40
C GLY A 208 -16.20 -4.34 -16.22
N ALA A 209 -16.62 -3.35 -15.41
CA ALA A 209 -15.90 -2.97 -14.22
C ALA A 209 -15.93 -4.09 -13.17
N ILE A 210 -14.77 -4.44 -12.64
CA ILE A 210 -14.64 -5.44 -11.59
C ILE A 210 -15.09 -4.82 -10.27
N ALA A 211 -16.05 -5.48 -9.61
CA ALA A 211 -16.49 -5.17 -8.25
C ALA A 211 -15.86 -6.17 -7.28
N LEU A 212 -15.45 -5.72 -6.10
CA LEU A 212 -14.95 -6.61 -5.07
C LEU A 212 -16.11 -7.42 -4.47
N PHE A 213 -15.87 -8.72 -4.24
CA PHE A 213 -16.84 -9.58 -3.59
C PHE A 213 -17.02 -9.16 -2.12
N ASN A 214 -18.29 -9.17 -1.65
CA ASN A 214 -18.70 -8.83 -0.28
C ASN A 214 -18.65 -7.35 0.13
N GLU A 215 -18.42 -6.41 -0.77
CA GLU A 215 -18.61 -5.00 -0.46
C GLU A 215 -20.05 -4.55 -0.77
N LYS A 216 -20.61 -3.72 0.13
CA LYS A 216 -21.90 -3.06 -0.11
C LYS A 216 -21.64 -1.75 -0.84
N TYR A 217 -22.01 -1.69 -2.09
CA TYR A 217 -21.91 -0.49 -2.89
C TYR A 217 -23.17 0.36 -2.78
N ALA A 218 -23.01 1.68 -2.87
CA ALA A 218 -24.13 2.60 -3.07
C ALA A 218 -24.64 2.47 -4.51
N ASP A 219 -25.79 3.11 -4.80
CA ASP A 219 -26.37 3.12 -6.15
C ASP A 219 -25.41 3.74 -7.17
N LYS A 220 -24.66 4.77 -6.77
CA LYS A 220 -23.60 5.40 -7.58
C LYS A 220 -22.22 4.96 -7.09
N VAL A 221 -21.36 4.59 -8.02
CA VAL A 221 -20.02 4.10 -7.77
C VAL A 221 -18.98 4.86 -8.57
N ARG A 222 -17.76 4.93 -8.02
CA ARG A 222 -16.60 5.47 -8.71
C ARG A 222 -15.86 4.33 -9.40
N VAL A 223 -15.69 4.42 -10.72
CA VAL A 223 -14.96 3.49 -11.57
C VAL A 223 -13.64 4.12 -11.96
N VAL A 224 -12.55 3.41 -11.72
CA VAL A 224 -11.20 3.78 -12.16
C VAL A 224 -10.76 2.81 -13.25
N SER A 225 -10.25 3.34 -14.35
CA SER A 225 -9.69 2.53 -15.44
C SER A 225 -8.32 3.04 -15.86
N PHE A 226 -7.44 2.11 -16.21
CA PHE A 226 -6.10 2.35 -16.72
C PHE A 226 -6.00 1.77 -18.14
N GLY A 227 -6.25 2.63 -19.14
CA GLY A 227 -6.41 2.17 -20.52
C GLY A 227 -7.44 1.04 -20.63
N ASP A 228 -7.09 0.02 -21.40
CA ASP A 228 -7.90 -1.22 -21.55
C ASP A 228 -7.44 -2.35 -20.61
N VAL A 229 -6.47 -2.06 -19.74
CA VAL A 229 -5.79 -3.07 -18.89
C VAL A 229 -6.60 -3.38 -17.65
N SER A 230 -7.07 -2.35 -16.93
CA SER A 230 -7.82 -2.50 -15.68
C SER A 230 -8.99 -1.53 -15.64
N LYS A 231 -10.12 -2.02 -15.13
CA LYS A 231 -11.33 -1.23 -14.88
C LYS A 231 -12.02 -1.77 -13.64
N GLU A 232 -12.00 -1.01 -12.56
CA GLU A 232 -12.45 -1.49 -11.26
C GLU A 232 -13.23 -0.42 -10.49
N LEU A 233 -14.15 -0.87 -9.62
CA LEU A 233 -14.80 0.00 -8.65
C LEU A 233 -13.78 0.34 -7.55
N CYS A 234 -13.40 1.61 -7.45
CA CYS A 234 -12.38 2.03 -6.50
C CYS A 234 -12.59 3.45 -5.98
N GLY A 235 -12.62 3.62 -4.65
CA GLY A 235 -12.70 4.90 -3.96
C GLY A 235 -11.34 5.51 -3.58
N GLY A 236 -10.24 4.82 -3.86
CA GLY A 236 -8.90 5.27 -3.48
C GLY A 236 -8.31 6.36 -4.37
N THR A 237 -7.11 6.78 -4.01
CA THR A 237 -6.36 7.79 -4.77
C THR A 237 -5.41 7.11 -5.74
N HIS A 238 -5.27 7.68 -6.93
CA HIS A 238 -4.50 7.11 -8.03
C HIS A 238 -3.65 8.14 -8.75
N VAL A 239 -2.66 7.66 -9.49
CA VAL A 239 -1.88 8.46 -10.44
C VAL A 239 -2.77 8.90 -11.62
N LYS A 240 -2.40 10.00 -12.29
CA LYS A 240 -3.10 10.46 -13.49
C LYS A 240 -2.64 9.73 -14.75
N ASN A 241 -1.40 9.25 -14.74
CA ASN A 241 -0.81 8.42 -15.79
C ASN A 241 -0.05 7.27 -15.15
N ILE A 242 -0.14 6.06 -15.73
CA ILE A 242 0.50 4.87 -15.14
C ILE A 242 2.04 4.91 -15.21
N ASP A 243 2.65 5.72 -16.06
CA ASP A 243 4.10 5.93 -16.07
C ASP A 243 4.63 6.56 -14.76
N GLU A 244 3.78 7.30 -14.02
CA GLU A 244 4.12 7.84 -12.71
C GLU A 244 4.40 6.74 -11.66
N ILE A 245 3.93 5.49 -11.89
CA ILE A 245 4.21 4.34 -11.01
C ILE A 245 5.70 4.03 -10.98
N GLY A 246 6.41 4.24 -12.12
CA GLY A 246 7.82 3.86 -12.26
C GLY A 246 8.01 2.34 -12.27
N SER A 247 9.18 1.86 -11.84
CA SER A 247 9.45 0.42 -11.80
C SER A 247 8.64 -0.28 -10.71
N PHE A 248 8.21 -1.52 -10.99
CA PHE A 248 7.46 -2.38 -10.09
C PHE A 248 8.22 -3.68 -9.85
N PHE A 249 8.35 -4.10 -8.57
CA PHE A 249 8.99 -5.36 -8.18
C PHE A 249 8.12 -6.13 -7.18
N ILE A 250 7.93 -7.41 -7.43
CA ILE A 250 7.34 -8.35 -6.48
C ILE A 250 8.45 -8.75 -5.49
N THR A 251 8.27 -8.42 -4.21
CA THR A 251 9.25 -8.72 -3.16
C THR A 251 9.00 -10.06 -2.50
N LYS A 252 7.73 -10.51 -2.48
CA LYS A 252 7.37 -11.77 -1.83
C LYS A 252 6.07 -12.34 -2.36
N GLU A 253 6.00 -13.66 -2.44
CA GLU A 253 4.79 -14.45 -2.64
C GLU A 253 4.67 -15.47 -1.50
N SER A 254 3.46 -15.62 -0.90
CA SER A 254 3.24 -16.52 0.24
C SER A 254 1.78 -16.96 0.36
N GLY A 255 1.53 -18.05 1.12
CA GLY A 255 0.18 -18.45 1.51
C GLY A 255 -0.34 -17.65 2.70
N VAL A 256 -1.64 -17.35 2.70
CA VAL A 256 -2.36 -16.71 3.83
C VAL A 256 -3.25 -17.75 4.52
N SER A 257 -4.05 -18.45 3.73
CA SER A 257 -4.96 -19.50 4.18
C SER A 257 -5.23 -20.47 3.02
N ALA A 258 -6.01 -21.50 3.26
CA ALA A 258 -6.42 -22.42 2.19
C ALA A 258 -7.09 -21.65 1.04
N GLY A 259 -6.55 -21.76 -0.16
CA GLY A 259 -7.07 -21.10 -1.35
C GLY A 259 -6.81 -19.59 -1.44
N VAL A 260 -5.99 -18.99 -0.55
CA VAL A 260 -5.64 -17.56 -0.58
C VAL A 260 -4.13 -17.39 -0.59
N ARG A 261 -3.64 -16.68 -1.59
CA ARG A 261 -2.23 -16.30 -1.77
C ARG A 261 -2.06 -14.82 -1.55
N ARG A 262 -0.84 -14.42 -1.22
CA ARG A 262 -0.42 -13.04 -0.96
C ARG A 262 0.77 -12.67 -1.81
N ILE A 263 0.72 -11.52 -2.44
CA ILE A 263 1.86 -10.84 -3.04
C ILE A 263 2.13 -9.55 -2.25
N GLU A 264 3.40 -9.33 -1.94
CA GLU A 264 3.96 -8.06 -1.48
C GLU A 264 4.81 -7.49 -2.61
N ALA A 265 4.66 -6.20 -2.89
CA ALA A 265 5.37 -5.55 -3.97
C ALA A 265 5.66 -4.08 -3.66
N VAL A 266 6.60 -3.53 -4.38
CA VAL A 266 7.03 -2.13 -4.27
C VAL A 266 7.08 -1.48 -5.64
N CYS A 267 6.89 -0.15 -5.69
CA CYS A 267 7.06 0.62 -6.92
C CYS A 267 7.76 1.96 -6.63
N SER A 268 8.01 2.75 -7.67
CA SER A 268 8.55 4.11 -7.55
C SER A 268 9.83 4.19 -6.71
N ARG A 269 9.84 5.07 -5.72
CA ARG A 269 10.98 5.30 -4.81
C ARG A 269 11.37 4.04 -4.03
N ALA A 270 10.37 3.27 -3.57
CA ALA A 270 10.62 2.03 -2.84
C ALA A 270 11.31 0.98 -3.73
N ALA A 271 10.90 0.86 -4.99
CA ALA A 271 11.55 0.00 -5.98
C ALA A 271 13.00 0.44 -6.27
N LEU A 272 13.24 1.75 -6.40
CA LEU A 272 14.59 2.28 -6.57
C LEU A 272 15.49 1.99 -5.35
N ASN A 273 14.96 2.12 -4.14
CA ASN A 273 15.69 1.81 -2.92
C ASN A 273 16.02 0.30 -2.84
N LEU A 274 15.08 -0.56 -3.21
CA LEU A 274 15.31 -2.01 -3.30
C LEU A 274 16.41 -2.35 -4.31
N ALA A 275 16.38 -1.76 -5.51
CA ALA A 275 17.43 -1.97 -6.50
C ALA A 275 18.81 -1.48 -6.02
N ARG A 276 18.85 -0.39 -5.26
CA ARG A 276 20.08 0.12 -4.63
C ARG A 276 20.62 -0.82 -3.54
N SER A 277 19.74 -1.42 -2.72
CA SER A 277 20.17 -2.38 -1.70
C SER A 277 20.78 -3.64 -2.35
N PHE A 278 20.14 -4.19 -3.38
CA PHE A 278 20.70 -5.32 -4.12
C PHE A 278 22.06 -5.01 -4.74
N ARG A 279 22.25 -3.81 -5.28
CA ARG A 279 23.56 -3.38 -5.78
C ARG A 279 24.60 -3.30 -4.67
N ALA A 280 24.25 -2.74 -3.51
CA ALA A 280 25.16 -2.65 -2.36
C ALA A 280 25.56 -4.04 -1.86
N GLU A 281 24.61 -4.95 -1.67
CA GLU A 281 24.86 -6.34 -1.29
C GLU A 281 25.76 -7.07 -2.29
N LEU A 282 25.56 -6.83 -3.59
CA LEU A 282 26.40 -7.41 -4.65
C LEU A 282 27.84 -6.91 -4.57
N GLU A 283 28.05 -5.60 -4.34
CA GLU A 283 29.39 -5.03 -4.18
C GLU A 283 30.07 -5.58 -2.91
N GLU A 284 29.37 -5.65 -1.77
CA GLU A 284 29.88 -6.27 -0.54
C GLU A 284 30.29 -7.73 -0.78
N LEU A 285 29.46 -8.49 -1.50
CA LEU A 285 29.75 -9.89 -1.84
C LEU A 285 30.99 -10.02 -2.74
N LYS A 286 31.19 -9.10 -3.69
CA LYS A 286 32.41 -9.05 -4.54
C LYS A 286 33.66 -8.77 -3.69
N ASP A 287 33.57 -7.84 -2.75
CA ASP A 287 34.67 -7.47 -1.85
C ASP A 287 35.03 -8.63 -0.94
N GLU A 288 34.06 -9.30 -0.30
CA GLU A 288 34.27 -10.44 0.58
C GLU A 288 34.91 -11.63 -0.18
N LEU A 289 34.43 -11.91 -1.38
CA LEU A 289 34.96 -12.99 -2.23
C LEU A 289 36.23 -12.58 -2.99
N LYS A 290 36.66 -11.33 -2.92
CA LYS A 290 37.78 -10.76 -3.71
C LYS A 290 37.68 -11.12 -5.20
N SER A 291 36.47 -11.01 -5.76
CA SER A 291 36.14 -11.44 -7.12
C SER A 291 35.10 -10.54 -7.76
N THR A 292 35.36 -10.14 -8.99
CA THR A 292 34.37 -9.43 -9.82
C THR A 292 33.21 -10.34 -10.26
N GLU A 293 33.39 -11.66 -10.14
CA GLU A 293 32.40 -12.68 -10.50
C GLU A 293 32.02 -13.54 -9.28
N PRO A 294 31.21 -13.01 -8.33
CA PRO A 294 30.93 -13.66 -7.07
C PRO A 294 30.30 -15.04 -7.20
N LEU A 295 29.43 -15.24 -8.20
CA LEU A 295 28.82 -16.56 -8.44
C LEU A 295 29.85 -17.63 -8.82
N ASN A 296 30.84 -17.28 -9.64
CA ASN A 296 31.91 -18.21 -10.02
C ASN A 296 32.83 -18.49 -8.83
N ALA A 297 33.14 -17.47 -8.01
CA ALA A 297 33.91 -17.65 -6.79
C ALA A 297 33.21 -18.60 -5.80
N VAL A 298 31.91 -18.44 -5.59
CA VAL A 298 31.12 -19.36 -4.74
C VAL A 298 31.10 -20.79 -5.29
N LYS A 299 30.94 -20.97 -6.61
CA LYS A 299 31.02 -22.30 -7.24
C LYS A 299 32.38 -22.96 -7.02
N LYS A 300 33.49 -22.20 -7.15
CA LYS A 300 34.85 -22.66 -6.90
C LYS A 300 35.02 -23.08 -5.45
N LEU A 301 34.62 -22.23 -4.48
CA LEU A 301 34.68 -22.56 -3.05
C LEU A 301 33.87 -23.81 -2.69
N LYS A 302 32.66 -23.97 -3.26
CA LYS A 302 31.87 -25.20 -3.07
C LYS A 302 32.59 -26.45 -3.60
N GLY A 303 33.30 -26.34 -4.72
CA GLY A 303 34.14 -27.41 -5.30
C GLY A 303 35.32 -27.77 -4.41
N GLU A 304 36.04 -26.77 -3.89
CA GLU A 304 37.14 -26.94 -2.98
C GLU A 304 36.72 -27.62 -1.67
N ILE A 305 35.60 -27.14 -1.08
CA ILE A 305 34.99 -27.73 0.14
C ILE A 305 34.65 -29.21 -0.08
N LYS A 306 34.05 -29.54 -1.24
CA LYS A 306 33.73 -30.92 -1.59
C LYS A 306 35.02 -31.77 -1.69
N GLY A 307 36.02 -31.29 -2.41
CA GLY A 307 37.31 -31.99 -2.55
C GLY A 307 38.03 -32.21 -1.19
N LEU A 308 38.00 -31.22 -0.30
CA LEU A 308 38.55 -31.35 1.07
C LEU A 308 37.76 -32.36 1.91
N LYS A 309 36.43 -32.37 1.81
CA LYS A 309 35.60 -33.38 2.49
C LYS A 309 35.89 -34.80 2.02
N ASP A 310 36.09 -34.99 0.71
CA ASP A 310 36.42 -36.28 0.13
C ASP A 310 37.85 -36.75 0.57
N LYS A 311 38.83 -35.85 0.56
CA LYS A 311 40.17 -36.12 1.11
C LYS A 311 40.11 -36.51 2.60
N LEU A 312 39.36 -35.78 3.41
CA LEU A 312 39.19 -36.07 4.84
C LEU A 312 38.54 -37.45 5.07
N LYS A 313 37.51 -37.78 4.26
CA LYS A 313 36.86 -39.09 4.33
C LYS A 313 37.82 -40.21 4.00
N ASN A 314 38.64 -40.05 2.96
CA ASN A 314 39.62 -41.03 2.54
C ASN A 314 40.75 -41.19 3.59
N ALA A 315 41.25 -40.08 4.16
CA ALA A 315 42.23 -40.11 5.24
C ALA A 315 41.73 -40.82 6.50
N LYS A 316 40.44 -40.63 6.85
CA LYS A 316 39.80 -41.37 7.95
C LYS A 316 39.70 -42.87 7.67
N SER A 317 39.41 -43.25 6.41
CA SER A 317 39.29 -44.69 6.04
C SER A 317 40.66 -45.40 5.90
N SER A 318 41.76 -44.68 5.61
CA SER A 318 43.11 -45.22 5.50
C SER A 318 43.86 -45.30 6.82
N GLY A 319 43.28 -44.87 7.94
CA GLY A 319 43.94 -44.89 9.26
C GLY A 319 45.04 -43.83 9.43
N GLU A 320 45.27 -42.95 8.49
CA GLU A 320 46.29 -41.89 8.50
C GLU A 320 46.01 -40.73 9.47
N LEU A 321 44.85 -40.72 10.13
CA LEU A 321 44.55 -39.77 11.19
C LEU A 321 44.94 -40.30 12.55
N ALA A 322 46.24 -40.61 12.74
CA ALA A 322 46.82 -40.76 14.05
C ALA A 322 47.19 -39.38 14.61
N PHE A 323 46.33 -38.89 15.51
CA PHE A 323 46.58 -37.85 16.51
C PHE A 323 47.38 -36.61 16.06
N ILE A 324 46.73 -35.58 15.65
CA ILE A 324 47.21 -34.21 15.84
C ILE A 324 46.86 -33.83 17.29
N ASN A 325 47.81 -34.03 18.21
CA ASN A 325 47.78 -33.39 19.51
C ASN A 325 47.99 -31.90 19.29
N VAL A 326 46.96 -31.11 19.55
CA VAL A 326 47.11 -29.67 19.70
C VAL A 326 47.53 -29.42 21.13
N ASN A 327 48.81 -29.11 21.33
CA ASN A 327 49.29 -28.44 22.53
C ASN A 327 48.92 -26.97 22.50
#